data_51ec954bc692ad43c1f0b57010649c8a
#
_entry.id   51ec954bc692ad43c1f0b57010649c8a
#
_cell.length_a   1.000
_cell.length_b   1.000
_cell.length_c   1.000
_cell.angle_alpha   90.00
_cell.angle_beta   90.00
_cell.angle_gamma   90.00
#
_symmetry.space_group_name_H-M   'P 1'
#
loop_
_entity.id
_entity.type
_entity.pdbx_description
1 polymer ?
#
loop_
_entity_poly.entity_id
_entity_poly.type
_entity_poly.pdbx_seq_one_letter_code
_entity_poly.pdbx_strand_id
1 'polypeptide(L)'
;MCIRDRPGTDHASIATETKVIAKLAAQGIKKTDLTREQFLEHAWDWTHHHGGIILQQLRKLGASCDWDRTAFTMDPLRSESVTKVFCDLYEKGLIYRGLRMVNWDPVNRTAISDDEVYFEQEQSKLYYLRYYLAPGCQDASFDVTKATEEGNVVHVDADGRLYAVVATTRPETIMGDTAMCINPKDPKNAWLKGKKVIVPLVNREIPVIEDRYVEVDFGTGCLKVTPAHDKNDYMLGKAHNLESIDIFNEDGTVAEVAGLYVGKDRFVVRDEIARDLAGANLMEKVEDYVNNVGLSERTKVPIEPRLSLQWFIDMKHFADISLKPVMDDIIRFVPEKYKSTYRVWLENIQDWCISRQLWWGHRIPAYYYRNPAQPEKEAVVVAASKAKALEKVHAIE
;
A
#
# COMPACT_ATOMS: atom_id res chain seq x y z
N MET A 1 -26.84 -6.61 39.01
CA MET A 1 -26.59 -6.85 37.57
C MET A 1 -26.37 -5.51 36.90
N CYS A 2 -25.26 -5.32 36.20
CA CYS A 2 -25.04 -4.07 35.47
C CYS A 2 -25.88 -4.05 34.19
N ILE A 3 -26.91 -3.21 34.15
CA ILE A 3 -27.83 -3.07 32.99
C ILE A 3 -27.31 -2.07 31.96
N ARG A 4 -26.14 -1.45 32.19
CA ARG A 4 -25.54 -0.43 31.29
C ARG A 4 -24.62 -1.05 30.26
N ASP A 5 -23.92 -2.12 30.60
CA ASP A 5 -22.93 -2.76 29.74
C ASP A 5 -23.62 -3.72 28.80
N ARG A 6 -23.63 -3.40 27.51
CA ARG A 6 -24.21 -4.23 26.45
C ARG A 6 -23.10 -5.00 25.76
N PRO A 7 -23.11 -6.33 25.76
CA PRO A 7 -22.13 -7.09 25.03
C PRO A 7 -22.41 -7.03 23.53
N GLY A 8 -21.35 -7.13 22.74
CA GLY A 8 -21.45 -7.21 21.30
C GLY A 8 -20.31 -8.01 20.72
N THR A 9 -20.53 -8.57 19.56
CA THR A 9 -19.51 -9.26 18.78
C THR A 9 -19.27 -8.56 17.47
N ASP A 10 -18.00 -8.55 17.04
CA ASP A 10 -17.58 -8.01 15.76
C ASP A 10 -17.60 -9.12 14.71
N HIS A 11 -17.98 -8.77 13.48
CA HIS A 11 -17.89 -9.66 12.32
C HIS A 11 -16.43 -9.90 11.87
N ALA A 12 -15.49 -9.07 12.33
CA ALA A 12 -14.04 -9.22 12.13
C ALA A 12 -13.65 -9.52 10.67
N SER A 13 -14.18 -8.73 9.74
CA SER A 13 -14.09 -8.85 8.27
C SER A 13 -12.98 -9.76 7.74
N ILE A 14 -11.75 -9.24 7.67
CA ILE A 14 -10.60 -9.96 7.09
C ILE A 14 -10.23 -11.22 7.89
N ALA A 15 -10.32 -11.17 9.23
CA ALA A 15 -9.96 -12.31 10.08
C ALA A 15 -10.93 -13.47 9.88
N THR A 16 -12.23 -13.19 9.84
CA THR A 16 -13.27 -14.21 9.59
C THR A 16 -13.16 -14.76 8.17
N GLU A 17 -13.04 -13.90 7.17
CA GLU A 17 -12.90 -14.32 5.78
C GLU A 17 -11.69 -15.25 5.59
N THR A 18 -10.53 -14.91 6.15
CA THR A 18 -9.32 -15.74 6.10
C THR A 18 -9.55 -17.13 6.72
N LYS A 19 -10.28 -17.21 7.83
CA LYS A 19 -10.61 -18.50 8.47
C LYS A 19 -11.59 -19.33 7.64
N VAL A 20 -12.58 -18.68 7.03
CA VAL A 20 -13.54 -19.36 6.14
C VAL A 20 -12.82 -19.89 4.89
N ILE A 21 -11.94 -19.09 4.27
CA ILE A 21 -11.11 -19.52 3.13
C ILE A 21 -10.25 -20.72 3.50
N ALA A 22 -9.57 -20.69 4.65
CA ALA A 22 -8.75 -21.81 5.11
C ALA A 22 -9.59 -23.08 5.34
N LYS A 23 -10.79 -22.97 5.93
CA LYS A 23 -11.73 -24.10 6.10
C LYS A 23 -12.16 -24.69 4.76
N LEU A 24 -12.50 -23.85 3.79
CA LEU A 24 -12.90 -24.27 2.44
C LEU A 24 -11.73 -24.94 1.70
N ALA A 25 -10.53 -24.37 1.79
CA ALA A 25 -9.32 -24.93 1.19
C ALA A 25 -8.99 -26.32 1.72
N ALA A 26 -9.20 -26.57 3.03
CA ALA A 26 -9.06 -27.90 3.62
C ALA A 26 -10.07 -28.93 3.07
N GLN A 27 -11.16 -28.46 2.47
CA GLN A 27 -12.18 -29.27 1.78
C GLN A 27 -11.95 -29.34 0.26
N GLY A 28 -10.85 -28.75 -0.25
CA GLY A 28 -10.52 -28.68 -1.68
C GLY A 28 -11.30 -27.63 -2.47
N ILE A 29 -12.00 -26.71 -1.79
CA ILE A 29 -12.81 -25.66 -2.41
C ILE A 29 -12.01 -24.34 -2.39
N LYS A 30 -11.85 -23.68 -3.54
CA LYS A 30 -11.25 -22.35 -3.65
C LYS A 30 -12.34 -21.28 -3.61
N LYS A 31 -12.02 -20.12 -3.03
CA LYS A 31 -12.95 -18.97 -3.04
C LYS A 31 -13.35 -18.57 -4.47
N THR A 32 -12.42 -18.70 -5.43
CA THR A 32 -12.65 -18.41 -6.85
C THR A 32 -13.67 -19.33 -7.54
N ASP A 33 -13.96 -20.48 -6.95
CA ASP A 33 -14.91 -21.46 -7.48
C ASP A 33 -16.35 -21.17 -7.03
N LEU A 34 -16.53 -20.18 -6.14
CA LEU A 34 -17.81 -19.82 -5.53
C LEU A 34 -18.31 -18.48 -6.05
N THR A 35 -19.64 -18.30 -6.06
CA THR A 35 -20.23 -16.96 -6.14
C THR A 35 -20.10 -16.25 -4.77
N ARG A 36 -20.30 -14.94 -4.75
CA ARG A 36 -20.30 -14.16 -3.51
C ARG A 36 -21.36 -14.66 -2.52
N GLU A 37 -22.52 -14.98 -3.02
CA GLU A 37 -23.65 -15.48 -2.22
C GLU A 37 -23.32 -16.82 -1.56
N GLN A 38 -22.76 -17.78 -2.32
CA GLN A 38 -22.33 -19.08 -1.79
C GLN A 38 -21.24 -18.92 -0.72
N PHE A 39 -20.26 -18.03 -0.95
CA PHE A 39 -19.25 -17.75 0.06
C PHE A 39 -19.85 -17.15 1.33
N LEU A 40 -20.81 -16.22 1.20
CA LEU A 40 -21.49 -15.61 2.34
C LEU A 40 -22.29 -16.64 3.16
N GLU A 41 -22.87 -17.66 2.54
CA GLU A 41 -23.50 -18.78 3.29
C GLU A 41 -22.49 -19.45 4.21
N HIS A 42 -21.31 -19.80 3.71
CA HIS A 42 -20.22 -20.37 4.52
C HIS A 42 -19.73 -19.42 5.63
N ALA A 43 -19.69 -18.13 5.36
CA ALA A 43 -19.27 -17.13 6.35
C ALA A 43 -20.32 -16.96 7.45
N TRP A 44 -21.62 -16.99 7.11
CA TRP A 44 -22.71 -16.98 8.09
C TRP A 44 -22.71 -18.26 8.93
N ASP A 45 -22.54 -19.45 8.34
CA ASP A 45 -22.42 -20.71 9.07
C ASP A 45 -21.26 -20.67 10.07
N TRP A 46 -20.11 -20.15 9.65
CA TRP A 46 -18.96 -19.93 10.53
C TRP A 46 -19.32 -19.02 11.71
N THR A 47 -19.95 -17.89 11.42
CA THR A 47 -20.34 -16.88 12.41
C THR A 47 -21.37 -17.43 13.39
N HIS A 48 -22.39 -18.15 12.93
CA HIS A 48 -23.39 -18.79 13.81
C HIS A 48 -22.76 -19.84 14.72
N HIS A 49 -21.80 -20.61 14.21
CA HIS A 49 -21.11 -21.62 15.00
C HIS A 49 -20.18 -21.02 16.06
N HIS A 50 -19.37 -20.01 15.70
CA HIS A 50 -18.32 -19.48 16.58
C HIS A 50 -18.73 -18.24 17.37
N GLY A 51 -19.64 -17.42 16.86
CA GLY A 51 -20.02 -16.14 17.45
C GLY A 51 -20.64 -16.23 18.85
N GLY A 52 -21.29 -17.35 19.17
CA GLY A 52 -21.83 -17.61 20.51
C GLY A 52 -20.77 -18.05 21.53
N ILE A 53 -19.64 -18.58 21.10
CA ILE A 53 -18.61 -19.18 21.98
C ILE A 53 -17.98 -18.12 22.88
N ILE A 54 -17.55 -16.98 22.33
CA ILE A 54 -16.93 -15.91 23.11
C ILE A 54 -17.87 -15.35 24.19
N LEU A 55 -19.17 -15.23 23.88
CA LEU A 55 -20.17 -14.78 24.85
C LEU A 55 -20.35 -15.78 26.00
N GLN A 56 -20.33 -17.07 25.68
CA GLN A 56 -20.38 -18.14 26.71
C GLN A 56 -19.12 -18.14 27.57
N GLN A 57 -17.94 -17.93 26.96
CA GLN A 57 -16.68 -17.85 27.69
C GLN A 57 -16.69 -16.67 28.67
N LEU A 58 -17.12 -15.48 28.22
CA LEU A 58 -17.26 -14.30 29.07
C LEU A 58 -18.23 -14.52 30.25
N ARG A 59 -19.36 -15.19 30.01
CA ARG A 59 -20.29 -15.57 31.08
C ARG A 59 -19.64 -16.51 32.11
N LYS A 60 -18.85 -17.49 31.65
CA LYS A 60 -18.10 -18.40 32.52
C LYS A 60 -17.02 -17.68 33.35
N LEU A 61 -16.43 -16.63 32.80
CA LEU A 61 -15.48 -15.77 33.52
C LEU A 61 -16.17 -14.84 34.51
N GLY A 62 -17.51 -14.85 34.60
CA GLY A 62 -18.29 -14.03 35.54
C GLY A 62 -18.56 -12.60 35.05
N ALA A 63 -18.39 -12.29 33.77
CA ALA A 63 -18.72 -10.99 33.22
C ALA A 63 -20.23 -10.67 33.41
N SER A 64 -20.53 -9.52 34.00
CA SER A 64 -21.89 -9.06 34.30
C SER A 64 -22.31 -8.00 33.28
N CYS A 65 -23.06 -8.42 32.28
CA CYS A 65 -23.58 -7.58 31.20
C CYS A 65 -25.07 -7.80 30.99
N ASP A 66 -25.69 -6.92 30.22
CA ASP A 66 -27.06 -7.09 29.72
C ASP A 66 -27.03 -8.04 28.50
N TRP A 67 -27.01 -9.33 28.78
CA TRP A 67 -26.87 -10.39 27.79
C TRP A 67 -28.08 -10.50 26.85
N ASP A 68 -29.25 -10.03 27.28
CA ASP A 68 -30.49 -10.07 26.49
C ASP A 68 -30.47 -9.04 25.35
N ARG A 69 -29.63 -8.01 25.49
CA ARG A 69 -29.41 -6.99 24.48
C ARG A 69 -28.06 -7.14 23.78
N THR A 70 -27.59 -8.36 23.62
CA THR A 70 -26.40 -8.65 22.83
C THR A 70 -26.56 -8.15 21.39
N ALA A 71 -25.54 -7.54 20.84
CA ALA A 71 -25.52 -6.98 19.51
C ALA A 71 -24.42 -7.64 18.64
N PHE A 72 -24.61 -7.61 17.32
CA PHE A 72 -23.63 -8.01 16.34
C PHE A 72 -23.43 -6.91 15.31
N THR A 73 -22.20 -6.61 14.92
CA THR A 73 -21.90 -5.47 14.04
C THR A 73 -22.62 -5.52 12.69
N MET A 74 -22.94 -6.73 12.17
CA MET A 74 -23.68 -6.90 10.93
C MET A 74 -25.18 -7.18 11.12
N ASP A 75 -25.74 -6.99 12.31
CA ASP A 75 -27.20 -7.07 12.43
C ASP A 75 -27.90 -5.94 11.64
N PRO A 76 -29.20 -6.09 11.30
CA PRO A 76 -29.88 -5.15 10.40
C PRO A 76 -29.79 -3.68 10.85
N LEU A 77 -30.00 -3.42 12.15
CA LEU A 77 -30.01 -2.06 12.69
C LEU A 77 -28.62 -1.40 12.60
N ARG A 78 -27.54 -2.16 12.87
CA ARG A 78 -26.17 -1.67 12.79
C ARG A 78 -25.74 -1.46 11.34
N SER A 79 -26.09 -2.38 10.46
CA SER A 79 -25.86 -2.27 9.01
C SER A 79 -26.52 -1.04 8.41
N GLU A 80 -27.77 -0.73 8.82
CA GLU A 80 -28.46 0.50 8.41
C GLU A 80 -27.72 1.74 8.91
N SER A 81 -27.28 1.74 10.18
CA SER A 81 -26.54 2.84 10.77
C SER A 81 -25.20 3.10 10.05
N VAL A 82 -24.44 2.04 9.74
CA VAL A 82 -23.18 2.14 8.99
C VAL A 82 -23.43 2.72 7.60
N THR A 83 -24.44 2.22 6.89
CA THR A 83 -24.81 2.72 5.56
C THR A 83 -25.20 4.21 5.62
N LYS A 84 -25.99 4.59 6.62
CA LYS A 84 -26.38 5.99 6.80
C LYS A 84 -25.17 6.90 7.06
N VAL A 85 -24.29 6.52 7.99
CA VAL A 85 -23.10 7.30 8.33
C VAL A 85 -22.17 7.43 7.12
N PHE A 86 -22.01 6.37 6.34
CA PHE A 86 -21.22 6.44 5.10
C PHE A 86 -21.79 7.48 4.13
N CYS A 87 -23.10 7.46 3.89
CA CYS A 87 -23.77 8.42 3.01
C CYS A 87 -23.66 9.87 3.56
N ASP A 88 -23.88 10.07 4.86
CA ASP A 88 -23.79 11.38 5.50
C ASP A 88 -22.38 11.98 5.41
N LEU A 89 -21.34 11.16 5.61
CA LEU A 89 -19.94 11.60 5.49
C LEU A 89 -19.53 11.86 4.04
N TYR A 90 -20.02 11.06 3.10
CA TYR A 90 -19.80 11.29 1.67
C TYR A 90 -20.44 12.60 1.19
N GLU A 91 -21.67 12.88 1.58
CA GLU A 91 -22.37 14.14 1.25
C GLU A 91 -21.67 15.37 1.86
N LYS A 92 -20.99 15.21 2.98
CA LYS A 92 -20.14 16.25 3.60
C LYS A 92 -18.75 16.39 2.95
N GLY A 93 -18.41 15.54 1.97
CA GLY A 93 -17.09 15.52 1.32
C GLY A 93 -15.98 14.94 2.19
N LEU A 94 -16.31 14.29 3.32
CA LEU A 94 -15.35 13.67 4.24
C LEU A 94 -15.00 12.22 3.85
N ILE A 95 -15.81 11.60 3.00
CA ILE A 95 -15.48 10.34 2.34
C ILE A 95 -15.30 10.62 0.84
N TYR A 96 -14.26 10.08 0.26
CA TYR A 96 -13.99 10.21 -1.17
C TYR A 96 -13.41 8.91 -1.75
N ARG A 97 -13.50 8.75 -3.08
CA ARG A 97 -12.84 7.68 -3.84
C ARG A 97 -11.63 8.26 -4.55
N GLY A 98 -10.46 7.66 -4.36
CA GLY A 98 -9.23 8.18 -4.95
C GLY A 98 -8.20 7.11 -5.25
N LEU A 99 -7.34 7.39 -6.24
CA LEU A 99 -6.16 6.58 -6.53
C LEU A 99 -5.04 7.00 -5.58
N ARG A 100 -4.63 6.09 -4.70
CA ARG A 100 -3.56 6.32 -3.73
C ARG A 100 -2.70 5.09 -3.55
N MET A 101 -1.49 5.29 -3.03
CA MET A 101 -0.65 4.21 -2.56
C MET A 101 -1.25 3.61 -1.29
N VAL A 102 -1.49 2.30 -1.31
CA VAL A 102 -2.02 1.54 -0.17
C VAL A 102 -1.10 0.37 0.15
N ASN A 103 -1.20 -0.15 1.38
CA ASN A 103 -0.63 -1.45 1.70
C ASN A 103 -1.54 -2.52 1.11
N TRP A 104 -0.99 -3.44 0.35
CA TRP A 104 -1.73 -4.51 -0.31
C TRP A 104 -1.31 -5.86 0.22
N ASP A 105 -2.28 -6.68 0.60
CA ASP A 105 -2.09 -8.10 0.95
C ASP A 105 -2.31 -8.96 -0.31
N PRO A 106 -1.26 -9.51 -0.92
CA PRO A 106 -1.38 -10.24 -2.18
C PRO A 106 -2.04 -11.62 -2.03
N VAL A 107 -2.05 -12.19 -0.82
CA VAL A 107 -2.72 -13.48 -0.57
C VAL A 107 -4.22 -13.31 -0.47
N ASN A 108 -4.67 -12.33 0.30
CA ASN A 108 -6.08 -11.99 0.41
C ASN A 108 -6.57 -11.08 -0.73
N ARG A 109 -5.67 -10.54 -1.55
CA ARG A 109 -5.95 -9.60 -2.66
C ARG A 109 -6.81 -8.44 -2.20
N THR A 110 -6.36 -7.77 -1.15
CA THR A 110 -7.09 -6.65 -0.55
C THR A 110 -6.15 -5.58 -0.02
N ALA A 111 -6.63 -4.34 -0.04
CA ALA A 111 -6.00 -3.26 0.72
C ALA A 111 -6.12 -3.52 2.21
N ILE A 112 -5.10 -3.15 2.97
CA ILE A 112 -5.08 -3.16 4.43
C ILE A 112 -4.63 -1.80 4.94
N SER A 113 -5.07 -1.42 6.14
CA SER A 113 -4.68 -0.16 6.78
C SER A 113 -3.30 -0.28 7.46
N ASP A 114 -2.72 0.86 7.84
CA ASP A 114 -1.38 0.88 8.44
C ASP A 114 -1.33 0.16 9.80
N ASP A 115 -2.43 0.14 10.55
CA ASP A 115 -2.58 -0.59 11.82
C ASP A 115 -2.72 -2.11 11.67
N GLU A 116 -2.96 -2.60 10.44
CA GLU A 116 -2.99 -4.03 10.09
C GLU A 116 -1.61 -4.52 9.58
N VAL A 117 -0.59 -3.67 9.63
CA VAL A 117 0.79 -3.99 9.22
C VAL A 117 1.70 -3.95 10.45
N TYR A 118 2.48 -4.99 10.64
CA TYR A 118 3.55 -5.01 11.63
C TYR A 118 4.89 -5.25 10.93
N PHE A 119 5.98 -4.86 11.58
CA PHE A 119 7.31 -4.94 10.99
C PHE A 119 8.16 -5.98 11.71
N GLU A 120 8.84 -6.80 10.91
CA GLU A 120 9.83 -7.76 11.40
C GLU A 120 11.18 -7.55 10.70
N GLN A 121 12.25 -7.81 11.45
CA GLN A 121 13.59 -7.80 10.88
C GLN A 121 13.87 -9.13 10.16
N GLU A 122 14.17 -9.04 8.88
CA GLU A 122 14.52 -10.20 8.06
C GLU A 122 15.95 -10.09 7.53
N GLN A 123 16.63 -11.22 7.48
CA GLN A 123 17.92 -11.34 6.78
C GLN A 123 17.66 -11.27 5.28
N SER A 124 18.22 -10.28 4.64
CA SER A 124 18.04 -9.97 3.23
C SER A 124 19.38 -9.66 2.59
N LYS A 125 19.33 -9.19 1.35
CA LYS A 125 20.50 -8.75 0.62
C LYS A 125 20.29 -7.34 0.09
N LEU A 126 21.39 -6.59 0.02
CA LEU A 126 21.47 -5.31 -0.64
C LEU A 126 22.23 -5.49 -1.94
N TYR A 127 21.57 -5.25 -3.05
CA TYR A 127 22.08 -5.42 -4.40
C TYR A 127 22.54 -4.08 -4.93
N TYR A 128 23.81 -4.00 -5.40
CA TYR A 128 24.38 -2.81 -6.00
C TYR A 128 24.37 -2.98 -7.51
N LEU A 129 23.55 -2.19 -8.21
CA LEU A 129 23.26 -2.35 -9.64
C LEU A 129 23.88 -1.23 -10.45
N ARG A 130 24.40 -1.56 -11.64
CA ARG A 130 25.01 -0.65 -12.60
C ARG A 130 23.95 -0.08 -13.53
N TYR A 131 23.72 1.22 -13.44
CA TYR A 131 22.88 1.98 -14.36
C TYR A 131 23.78 2.76 -15.31
N TYR A 132 23.98 2.25 -16.52
CA TYR A 132 24.79 2.94 -17.51
C TYR A 132 24.14 4.23 -17.96
N LEU A 133 24.96 5.24 -18.25
CA LEU A 133 24.45 6.45 -18.89
C LEU A 133 23.84 6.09 -20.25
N ALA A 134 22.77 6.78 -20.62
CA ALA A 134 22.17 6.65 -21.95
C ALA A 134 23.16 7.04 -23.04
N PRO A 135 23.07 6.49 -24.26
CA PRO A 135 24.05 6.74 -25.33
C PRO A 135 24.31 8.23 -25.60
N GLY A 136 23.27 9.06 -25.57
CA GLY A 136 23.39 10.52 -25.73
C GLY A 136 24.03 11.25 -24.54
N CYS A 137 24.27 10.57 -23.43
CA CYS A 137 24.91 11.08 -22.22
C CYS A 137 26.32 10.51 -21.99
N GLN A 138 26.74 9.52 -22.81
CA GLN A 138 28.09 8.99 -22.84
C GLN A 138 28.98 9.98 -23.57
N ASP A 139 29.82 10.70 -22.85
CA ASP A 139 30.73 11.69 -23.43
C ASP A 139 32.17 11.17 -23.35
N ALA A 140 32.74 10.83 -24.49
CA ALA A 140 34.11 10.33 -24.60
C ALA A 140 35.17 11.42 -24.18
N SER A 141 34.77 12.68 -24.15
CA SER A 141 35.61 13.78 -23.68
C SER A 141 35.47 14.06 -22.17
N PHE A 142 34.59 13.29 -21.47
CA PHE A 142 34.38 13.47 -20.03
C PHE A 142 35.66 13.14 -19.26
N ASP A 143 36.20 14.12 -18.59
CA ASP A 143 37.46 13.98 -17.82
C ASP A 143 37.14 13.38 -16.44
N VAL A 144 37.23 12.06 -16.35
CA VAL A 144 36.99 11.27 -15.12
C VAL A 144 37.97 11.69 -14.02
N THR A 145 39.23 11.98 -14.37
CA THR A 145 40.26 12.37 -13.39
C THR A 145 39.88 13.70 -12.74
N LYS A 146 39.57 14.69 -13.56
CA LYS A 146 39.13 16.02 -13.10
C LYS A 146 37.85 15.93 -12.25
N ALA A 147 36.85 15.16 -12.70
CA ALA A 147 35.62 14.94 -11.94
C ALA A 147 35.89 14.32 -10.58
N THR A 148 36.81 13.37 -10.48
CA THR A 148 37.19 12.72 -9.22
C THR A 148 37.92 13.70 -8.29
N GLU A 149 38.81 14.56 -8.83
CA GLU A 149 39.47 15.62 -8.07
C GLU A 149 38.46 16.63 -7.51
N GLU A 150 37.36 16.86 -8.21
CA GLU A 150 36.25 17.72 -7.77
C GLU A 150 35.30 17.00 -6.75
N GLY A 151 35.61 15.76 -6.35
CA GLY A 151 34.87 14.99 -5.34
C GLY A 151 33.71 14.13 -5.89
N ASN A 152 33.63 13.99 -7.23
CA ASN A 152 32.64 13.08 -7.82
C ASN A 152 33.09 11.61 -7.72
N VAL A 153 32.12 10.69 -7.57
CA VAL A 153 32.32 9.26 -7.64
C VAL A 153 31.86 8.76 -9.02
N VAL A 154 32.81 8.64 -9.92
CA VAL A 154 32.54 8.23 -11.31
C VAL A 154 32.98 6.79 -11.52
N HIS A 155 32.07 5.97 -12.03
CA HIS A 155 32.35 4.56 -12.37
C HIS A 155 32.51 4.41 -13.89
N VAL A 156 33.52 3.67 -14.29
CA VAL A 156 33.85 3.38 -15.71
C VAL A 156 34.08 1.88 -15.85
N ASP A 157 33.50 1.25 -16.85
CA ASP A 157 33.77 -0.16 -17.17
C ASP A 157 35.02 -0.33 -18.07
N ALA A 158 35.33 -1.57 -18.38
CA ALA A 158 36.48 -1.91 -19.21
C ALA A 158 36.41 -1.34 -20.65
N ASP A 159 35.22 -1.06 -21.13
CA ASP A 159 34.95 -0.48 -22.47
C ASP A 159 34.90 1.04 -22.45
N GLY A 160 35.14 1.67 -21.29
CA GLY A 160 35.13 3.12 -21.11
C GLY A 160 33.72 3.70 -20.93
N ARG A 161 32.69 2.89 -20.70
CA ARG A 161 31.33 3.36 -20.51
C ARG A 161 31.09 3.80 -19.06
N LEU A 162 30.49 4.97 -18.91
CA LEU A 162 30.15 5.55 -17.63
C LEU A 162 28.87 4.95 -17.07
N TYR A 163 28.85 4.67 -15.76
CA TYR A 163 27.65 4.18 -15.05
C TYR A 163 27.56 4.72 -13.64
N ALA A 164 26.32 4.81 -13.13
CA ALA A 164 26.01 5.06 -11.73
C ALA A 164 25.69 3.75 -11.01
N VAL A 165 25.92 3.72 -9.69
CA VAL A 165 25.58 2.53 -8.87
C VAL A 165 24.40 2.86 -7.98
N VAL A 166 23.38 2.01 -8.03
CA VAL A 166 22.18 2.07 -7.18
C VAL A 166 22.17 0.88 -6.24
N ALA A 167 21.87 1.11 -4.97
CA ALA A 167 21.68 0.04 -3.98
C ALA A 167 20.19 -0.19 -3.71
N THR A 168 19.75 -1.46 -3.79
CA THR A 168 18.33 -1.83 -3.56
C THR A 168 18.21 -3.18 -2.86
N THR A 169 17.21 -3.32 -1.99
CA THR A 169 16.80 -4.61 -1.43
C THR A 169 15.76 -5.32 -2.31
N ARG A 170 15.23 -4.63 -3.34
CA ARG A 170 14.14 -5.09 -4.20
C ARG A 170 14.52 -5.01 -5.70
N PRO A 171 15.49 -5.83 -6.17
CA PRO A 171 15.90 -5.79 -7.57
C PRO A 171 14.77 -6.18 -8.54
N GLU A 172 13.75 -6.94 -8.08
CA GLU A 172 12.59 -7.30 -8.88
C GLU A 172 11.75 -6.09 -9.31
N THR A 173 11.88 -4.95 -8.64
CA THR A 173 11.07 -3.76 -8.98
C THR A 173 11.69 -2.86 -10.04
N ILE A 174 12.93 -3.11 -10.49
CA ILE A 174 13.59 -2.24 -11.48
C ILE A 174 12.81 -2.12 -12.79
N MET A 175 12.02 -3.13 -13.14
CA MET A 175 11.16 -3.09 -14.33
C MET A 175 10.13 -1.94 -14.31
N GLY A 176 9.83 -1.41 -13.13
CA GLY A 176 8.95 -0.27 -12.92
C GLY A 176 9.68 1.07 -12.70
N ASP A 177 11.01 1.12 -12.80
CA ASP A 177 11.77 2.35 -12.57
C ASP A 177 11.48 3.41 -13.64
N THR A 178 11.23 4.64 -13.21
CA THR A 178 10.93 5.76 -14.10
C THR A 178 11.86 6.95 -13.93
N ALA A 179 12.68 6.96 -12.89
CA ALA A 179 13.78 7.93 -12.72
C ALA A 179 14.89 7.35 -11.83
N MET A 180 16.06 7.97 -11.86
CA MET A 180 17.07 7.92 -10.82
C MET A 180 17.07 9.25 -10.10
N CYS A 181 17.13 9.26 -8.78
CA CYS A 181 17.15 10.49 -7.98
C CYS A 181 18.50 10.67 -7.27
N ILE A 182 19.01 11.89 -7.28
CA ILE A 182 20.23 12.31 -6.57
C ILE A 182 19.92 13.54 -5.71
N ASN A 183 20.71 13.78 -4.66
CA ASN A 183 20.59 15.02 -3.91
C ASN A 183 21.30 16.18 -4.66
N PRO A 184 20.64 17.33 -4.86
CA PRO A 184 21.25 18.46 -5.57
C PRO A 184 22.49 19.03 -4.90
N LYS A 185 22.71 18.73 -3.60
CA LYS A 185 23.88 19.18 -2.82
C LYS A 185 24.98 18.11 -2.70
N ASP A 186 24.74 16.90 -3.22
CA ASP A 186 25.73 15.83 -3.17
C ASP A 186 26.85 16.03 -4.20
N PRO A 187 28.08 16.31 -3.79
CA PRO A 187 29.20 16.46 -4.73
C PRO A 187 29.56 15.15 -5.41
N LYS A 188 29.32 13.98 -4.76
CA LYS A 188 29.68 12.66 -5.27
C LYS A 188 28.99 12.35 -6.59
N ASN A 189 27.71 12.77 -6.70
CA ASN A 189 26.83 12.47 -7.83
C ASN A 189 26.52 13.68 -8.72
N ALA A 190 27.16 14.82 -8.48
CA ALA A 190 26.90 16.07 -9.22
C ALA A 190 27.09 15.92 -10.75
N TRP A 191 27.98 15.04 -11.18
CA TRP A 191 28.25 14.73 -12.59
C TRP A 191 27.08 14.08 -13.34
N LEU A 192 26.08 13.55 -12.60
CA LEU A 192 24.87 12.94 -13.16
C LEU A 192 23.76 13.93 -13.49
N LYS A 193 23.89 15.20 -13.06
CA LYS A 193 22.85 16.22 -13.25
C LYS A 193 22.49 16.42 -14.72
N GLY A 194 21.18 16.40 -15.01
CA GLY A 194 20.64 16.58 -16.35
C GLY A 194 20.89 15.42 -17.32
N LYS A 195 21.46 14.31 -16.84
CA LYS A 195 21.73 13.11 -17.65
C LYS A 195 20.56 12.14 -17.60
N LYS A 196 20.65 11.11 -18.46
CA LYS A 196 19.76 9.96 -18.44
C LYS A 196 20.58 8.70 -18.23
N VAL A 197 19.94 7.70 -17.61
CA VAL A 197 20.52 6.37 -17.40
C VAL A 197 19.61 5.30 -17.99
N ILE A 198 20.17 4.10 -18.19
CA ILE A 198 19.46 2.95 -18.73
C ILE A 198 19.14 2.00 -17.58
N VAL A 199 17.86 1.62 -17.46
CA VAL A 199 17.42 0.58 -16.52
C VAL A 199 18.02 -0.75 -16.92
N PRO A 200 18.78 -1.44 -16.04
CA PRO A 200 19.42 -2.71 -16.34
C PRO A 200 18.41 -3.77 -16.82
N LEU A 201 18.80 -4.63 -17.77
CA LEU A 201 17.99 -5.65 -18.44
C LEU A 201 16.76 -5.11 -19.22
N VAL A 202 16.09 -4.10 -18.71
CA VAL A 202 14.88 -3.52 -19.33
C VAL A 202 15.22 -2.63 -20.54
N ASN A 203 16.42 -2.05 -20.55
CA ASN A 203 16.94 -1.15 -21.59
C ASN A 203 16.09 0.14 -21.81
N ARG A 204 15.31 0.53 -20.82
CA ARG A 204 14.54 1.81 -20.84
C ARG A 204 15.43 2.96 -20.36
N GLU A 205 15.45 4.04 -21.15
CA GLU A 205 16.06 5.31 -20.72
C GLU A 205 15.18 6.01 -19.71
N ILE A 206 15.77 6.43 -18.56
CA ILE A 206 15.10 7.20 -17.51
C ILE A 206 15.92 8.44 -17.16
N PRO A 207 15.27 9.56 -16.76
CA PRO A 207 15.98 10.77 -16.37
C PRO A 207 16.64 10.63 -14.99
N VAL A 208 17.72 11.36 -14.78
CA VAL A 208 18.24 11.68 -13.45
C VAL A 208 17.56 12.95 -12.96
N ILE A 209 16.81 12.82 -11.86
CA ILE A 209 16.12 13.93 -11.18
C ILE A 209 16.87 14.34 -9.92
N GLU A 210 16.63 15.55 -9.45
CA GLU A 210 17.27 16.10 -8.25
C GLU A 210 16.22 16.33 -7.16
N ASP A 211 16.40 15.71 -5.99
CA ASP A 211 15.54 15.95 -4.83
C ASP A 211 16.33 15.85 -3.52
N ARG A 212 15.95 16.68 -2.53
CA ARG A 212 16.57 16.69 -1.20
C ARG A 212 16.18 15.48 -0.35
N TYR A 213 15.23 14.69 -0.81
CA TYR A 213 14.81 13.45 -0.17
C TYR A 213 15.97 12.44 -0.07
N VAL A 214 16.86 12.38 -1.06
CA VAL A 214 18.03 11.50 -1.05
C VAL A 214 19.04 12.01 -0.03
N GLU A 215 19.40 11.17 0.94
CA GLU A 215 20.43 11.50 1.93
C GLU A 215 21.84 11.38 1.34
N VAL A 216 22.66 12.42 1.52
CA VAL A 216 24.02 12.52 0.93
C VAL A 216 24.95 11.44 1.46
N ASP A 217 24.81 11.07 2.73
CA ASP A 217 25.71 10.14 3.41
C ASP A 217 25.17 8.70 3.49
N PHE A 218 24.02 8.44 2.87
CA PHE A 218 23.42 7.10 2.85
C PHE A 218 23.66 6.37 1.52
N GLY A 219 24.19 5.14 1.59
CA GLY A 219 24.40 4.27 0.45
C GLY A 219 25.30 4.88 -0.64
N THR A 220 24.85 4.81 -1.88
CA THR A 220 25.54 5.36 -3.04
C THR A 220 25.19 6.81 -3.36
N GLY A 221 24.20 7.39 -2.66
CA GLY A 221 23.64 8.70 -3.01
C GLY A 221 22.80 8.72 -4.29
N CYS A 222 22.64 7.56 -4.95
CA CYS A 222 21.76 7.36 -6.11
C CYS A 222 20.60 6.47 -5.72
N LEU A 223 19.37 6.98 -5.83
CA LEU A 223 18.13 6.27 -5.54
C LEU A 223 17.41 5.94 -6.84
N LYS A 224 17.07 4.66 -7.08
CA LYS A 224 16.11 4.30 -8.11
C LYS A 224 14.71 4.72 -7.67
N VAL A 225 13.89 5.22 -8.60
CA VAL A 225 12.54 5.69 -8.29
C VAL A 225 11.52 4.83 -9.03
N THR A 226 10.72 4.08 -8.23
CA THR A 226 9.67 3.17 -8.70
C THR A 226 8.32 3.61 -8.13
N PRO A 227 7.66 4.62 -8.68
CA PRO A 227 6.50 5.28 -8.07
C PRO A 227 5.31 4.37 -7.80
N ALA A 228 5.19 3.23 -8.49
CA ALA A 228 4.09 2.27 -8.29
C ALA A 228 4.30 1.31 -7.11
N HIS A 229 5.54 1.18 -6.57
CA HIS A 229 5.91 0.10 -5.64
C HIS A 229 6.61 0.56 -4.35
N ASP A 230 6.68 1.88 -4.12
CA ASP A 230 7.19 2.47 -2.88
C ASP A 230 6.46 3.76 -2.56
N LYS A 231 6.12 3.97 -1.26
CA LYS A 231 5.37 5.17 -0.81
C LYS A 231 6.17 6.47 -1.02
N ASN A 232 7.46 6.43 -0.78
CA ASN A 232 8.32 7.62 -0.92
C ASN A 232 8.60 7.91 -2.39
N ASP A 233 8.85 6.86 -3.19
CA ASP A 233 9.02 6.98 -4.64
C ASP A 233 7.75 7.52 -5.32
N TYR A 234 6.56 7.15 -4.79
CA TYR A 234 5.30 7.73 -5.26
C TYR A 234 5.21 9.24 -5.02
N MET A 235 5.67 9.71 -3.85
CA MET A 235 5.70 11.14 -3.55
C MET A 235 6.69 11.87 -4.44
N LEU A 236 7.88 11.30 -4.68
CA LEU A 236 8.84 11.82 -5.66
C LEU A 236 8.24 11.83 -7.08
N GLY A 237 7.57 10.74 -7.46
CA GLY A 237 6.87 10.63 -8.74
C GLY A 237 5.86 11.74 -8.97
N LYS A 238 5.07 12.08 -7.95
CA LYS A 238 4.13 13.21 -7.99
C LYS A 238 4.84 14.56 -8.09
N ALA A 239 5.88 14.77 -7.28
CA ALA A 239 6.63 16.03 -7.27
C ALA A 239 7.32 16.31 -8.60
N HIS A 240 7.82 15.27 -9.26
CA HIS A 240 8.57 15.37 -10.53
C HIS A 240 7.75 14.95 -11.77
N ASN A 241 6.44 14.71 -11.62
CA ASN A 241 5.53 14.31 -12.70
C ASN A 241 6.01 13.06 -13.46
N LEU A 242 6.49 12.05 -12.73
CA LEU A 242 6.96 10.79 -13.31
C LEU A 242 5.78 9.84 -13.60
N GLU A 243 5.97 8.98 -14.59
CA GLU A 243 5.06 7.87 -14.83
C GLU A 243 5.09 6.85 -13.69
N SER A 244 3.96 6.21 -13.40
CA SER A 244 3.85 5.11 -12.46
C SER A 244 3.54 3.81 -13.22
N ILE A 245 4.49 2.88 -13.25
CA ILE A 245 4.37 1.60 -13.95
C ILE A 245 4.12 0.50 -12.91
N ASP A 246 2.88 0.04 -12.78
CA ASP A 246 2.50 -1.05 -11.86
C ASP A 246 2.86 -2.40 -12.49
N ILE A 247 3.98 -2.99 -12.05
CA ILE A 247 4.52 -4.24 -12.59
C ILE A 247 4.02 -5.49 -11.89
N PHE A 248 3.15 -5.38 -10.89
CA PHE A 248 2.62 -6.55 -10.18
C PHE A 248 1.10 -6.67 -10.32
N ASN A 249 0.65 -7.90 -10.47
CA ASN A 249 -0.76 -8.28 -10.36
C ASN A 249 -1.21 -8.26 -8.88
N GLU A 250 -2.52 -8.38 -8.66
CA GLU A 250 -3.11 -8.39 -7.31
C GLU A 250 -2.62 -9.54 -6.41
N ASP A 251 -2.16 -10.64 -6.99
CA ASP A 251 -1.61 -11.79 -6.27
C ASP A 251 -0.08 -11.75 -6.08
N GLY A 252 0.56 -10.63 -6.45
CA GLY A 252 2.00 -10.44 -6.33
C GLY A 252 2.83 -11.13 -7.42
N THR A 253 2.19 -11.65 -8.47
CA THR A 253 2.88 -12.11 -9.67
C THR A 253 3.23 -10.93 -10.58
N VAL A 254 4.26 -11.09 -11.41
CA VAL A 254 4.68 -10.05 -12.35
C VAL A 254 3.66 -9.90 -13.48
N ALA A 255 3.25 -8.66 -13.75
CA ALA A 255 2.27 -8.29 -14.77
C ALA A 255 2.90 -8.18 -16.18
N GLU A 256 2.07 -8.22 -17.21
CA GLU A 256 2.53 -8.13 -18.63
C GLU A 256 3.30 -6.84 -18.94
N VAL A 257 2.94 -5.72 -18.30
CA VAL A 257 3.60 -4.42 -18.50
C VAL A 257 5.08 -4.41 -18.13
N ALA A 258 5.50 -5.33 -17.25
CA ALA A 258 6.91 -5.49 -16.89
C ALA A 258 7.79 -5.98 -18.05
N GLY A 259 7.22 -6.71 -19.01
CA GLY A 259 7.89 -7.25 -20.19
C GLY A 259 8.83 -8.42 -19.93
N LEU A 260 9.32 -8.58 -18.69
CA LEU A 260 10.20 -9.66 -18.25
C LEU A 260 9.53 -10.41 -17.10
N TYR A 261 9.81 -11.72 -16.96
CA TYR A 261 9.36 -12.59 -15.85
C TYR A 261 7.84 -12.67 -15.65
N VAL A 262 7.05 -12.36 -16.67
CA VAL A 262 5.57 -12.30 -16.61
C VAL A 262 4.97 -13.57 -16.01
N GLY A 263 4.02 -13.39 -15.07
CA GLY A 263 3.30 -14.47 -14.40
C GLY A 263 4.06 -15.18 -13.27
N LYS A 264 5.34 -14.85 -13.03
CA LYS A 264 6.11 -15.41 -11.93
C LYS A 264 5.90 -14.64 -10.63
N ASP A 265 6.00 -15.34 -9.50
CA ASP A 265 5.97 -14.72 -8.17
C ASP A 265 7.13 -13.75 -7.96
N ARG A 266 6.88 -12.62 -7.33
CA ARG A 266 7.85 -11.52 -7.11
C ARG A 266 9.13 -11.96 -6.38
N PHE A 267 9.05 -12.93 -5.44
CA PHE A 267 10.22 -13.40 -4.71
C PHE A 267 11.05 -14.37 -5.57
N VAL A 268 10.39 -15.20 -6.38
CA VAL A 268 11.08 -16.01 -7.37
C VAL A 268 11.82 -15.11 -8.36
N VAL A 269 11.17 -14.03 -8.81
CA VAL A 269 11.77 -13.05 -9.72
C VAL A 269 12.95 -12.32 -9.07
N ARG A 270 12.89 -12.02 -7.78
CA ARG A 270 14.02 -11.40 -7.04
C ARG A 270 15.30 -12.22 -7.20
N ASP A 271 15.22 -13.54 -7.06
CA ASP A 271 16.37 -14.44 -7.19
C ASP A 271 16.80 -14.62 -8.64
N GLU A 272 15.85 -14.68 -9.58
CA GLU A 272 16.15 -14.82 -11.00
C GLU A 272 16.80 -13.56 -11.57
N ILE A 273 16.23 -12.40 -11.33
CA ILE A 273 16.74 -11.13 -11.83
C ILE A 273 18.12 -10.81 -11.25
N ALA A 274 18.38 -11.19 -9.98
CA ALA A 274 19.71 -11.03 -9.39
C ALA A 274 20.76 -11.88 -10.12
N ARG A 275 20.43 -13.11 -10.52
CA ARG A 275 21.31 -13.97 -11.32
C ARG A 275 21.54 -13.41 -12.72
N ASP A 276 20.49 -12.93 -13.37
CA ASP A 276 20.57 -12.39 -14.73
C ASP A 276 21.38 -11.07 -14.75
N LEU A 277 21.20 -10.20 -13.75
CA LEU A 277 22.01 -9.00 -13.56
C LEU A 277 23.50 -9.32 -13.35
N ALA A 278 23.81 -10.33 -12.55
CA ALA A 278 25.17 -10.78 -12.33
C ALA A 278 25.76 -11.38 -13.62
N GLY A 279 25.00 -12.24 -14.33
CA GLY A 279 25.41 -12.84 -15.59
C GLY A 279 25.67 -11.84 -16.72
N ALA A 280 24.90 -10.72 -16.72
CA ALA A 280 25.05 -9.62 -17.67
C ALA A 280 26.14 -8.58 -17.26
N ASN A 281 26.85 -8.80 -16.15
CA ASN A 281 27.82 -7.84 -15.58
C ASN A 281 27.18 -6.47 -15.23
N LEU A 282 25.90 -6.48 -14.83
CA LEU A 282 25.11 -5.31 -14.41
C LEU A 282 24.99 -5.18 -12.89
N MET A 283 25.67 -6.08 -12.15
CA MET A 283 25.75 -6.07 -10.70
C MET A 283 27.17 -5.76 -10.24
N GLU A 284 27.31 -4.74 -9.38
CA GLU A 284 28.61 -4.33 -8.82
C GLU A 284 29.02 -5.24 -7.67
N LYS A 285 28.10 -5.44 -6.72
CA LYS A 285 28.28 -6.32 -5.55
C LYS A 285 26.94 -6.66 -4.90
N VAL A 286 26.97 -7.61 -3.98
CA VAL A 286 25.85 -7.97 -3.11
C VAL A 286 26.38 -8.04 -1.68
N GLU A 287 25.64 -7.47 -0.73
CA GLU A 287 25.98 -7.49 0.69
C GLU A 287 24.81 -8.07 1.50
N ASP A 288 25.12 -8.73 2.61
CA ASP A 288 24.09 -9.13 3.57
C ASP A 288 23.52 -7.89 4.25
N TYR A 289 22.21 -7.84 4.36
CA TYR A 289 21.48 -6.67 4.89
C TYR A 289 20.32 -7.11 5.77
N VAL A 290 20.15 -6.47 6.92
CA VAL A 290 18.99 -6.68 7.76
C VAL A 290 17.93 -5.67 7.36
N ASN A 291 16.83 -6.15 6.78
CA ASN A 291 15.73 -5.33 6.32
C ASN A 291 14.55 -5.38 7.32
N ASN A 292 13.86 -4.25 7.48
CA ASN A 292 12.65 -4.17 8.27
C ASN A 292 11.43 -4.31 7.34
N VAL A 293 10.87 -5.52 7.29
CA VAL A 293 9.81 -5.88 6.32
C VAL A 293 8.43 -5.72 6.96
N GLY A 294 7.54 -4.99 6.28
CA GLY A 294 6.14 -4.89 6.67
C GLY A 294 5.37 -6.16 6.29
N LEU A 295 4.71 -6.76 7.26
CA LEU A 295 3.92 -7.99 7.11
C LEU A 295 2.45 -7.73 7.38
N SER A 296 1.56 -8.37 6.62
CA SER A 296 0.13 -8.40 6.91
C SER A 296 -0.13 -9.13 8.24
N GLU A 297 -0.85 -8.52 9.17
CA GLU A 297 -1.14 -9.12 10.48
C GLU A 297 -1.88 -10.46 10.35
N ARG A 298 -2.69 -10.65 9.30
CA ARG A 298 -3.58 -11.80 9.14
C ARG A 298 -2.94 -12.94 8.34
N THR A 299 -2.29 -12.63 7.23
CA THR A 299 -1.69 -13.64 6.34
C THR A 299 -0.23 -13.90 6.63
N LYS A 300 0.44 -13.00 7.40
CA LYS A 300 1.86 -13.10 7.74
C LYS A 300 2.78 -13.05 6.52
N VAL A 301 2.31 -12.47 5.42
CA VAL A 301 3.10 -12.29 4.20
C VAL A 301 3.57 -10.84 4.06
N PRO A 302 4.71 -10.61 3.39
CA PRO A 302 5.14 -9.26 3.07
C PRO A 302 4.10 -8.51 2.25
N ILE A 303 3.73 -7.32 2.71
CA ILE A 303 2.82 -6.45 1.98
C ILE A 303 3.47 -5.92 0.70
N GLU A 304 2.64 -5.51 -0.27
CA GLU A 304 3.08 -4.80 -1.46
C GLU A 304 2.51 -3.39 -1.47
N PRO A 305 3.34 -2.33 -1.41
CA PRO A 305 2.87 -0.99 -1.69
C PRO A 305 2.33 -0.94 -3.12
N ARG A 306 1.08 -0.53 -3.30
CA ARG A 306 0.41 -0.56 -4.60
C ARG A 306 -0.50 0.65 -4.79
N LEU A 307 -0.53 1.19 -6.00
CA LEU A 307 -1.53 2.18 -6.41
C LEU A 307 -2.88 1.50 -6.59
N SER A 308 -3.88 1.95 -5.86
CA SER A 308 -5.22 1.37 -5.96
C SER A 308 -6.30 2.44 -5.78
N LEU A 309 -7.39 2.27 -6.53
CA LEU A 309 -8.55 3.14 -6.43
C LEU A 309 -9.45 2.66 -5.28
N GLN A 310 -9.36 3.34 -4.15
CA GLN A 310 -10.00 2.96 -2.89
C GLN A 310 -10.89 4.08 -2.34
N TRP A 311 -11.66 3.76 -1.31
CA TRP A 311 -12.46 4.71 -0.54
C TRP A 311 -11.70 5.13 0.72
N PHE A 312 -11.64 6.44 0.96
CA PHE A 312 -10.90 7.05 2.06
C PHE A 312 -11.78 7.99 2.87
N ILE A 313 -11.46 8.09 4.16
CA ILE A 313 -11.93 9.17 5.03
C ILE A 313 -10.83 10.22 5.13
N ASP A 314 -11.20 11.50 4.93
CA ASP A 314 -10.33 12.65 5.23
C ASP A 314 -10.15 12.74 6.76
N MET A 315 -9.03 12.21 7.24
CA MET A 315 -8.73 12.16 8.67
C MET A 315 -8.24 13.49 9.22
N LYS A 316 -7.76 14.39 8.38
CA LYS A 316 -7.27 15.70 8.84
C LYS A 316 -8.37 16.50 9.54
N HIS A 317 -9.58 16.53 8.97
CA HIS A 317 -10.72 17.19 9.60
C HIS A 317 -10.99 16.66 11.02
N PHE A 318 -10.96 15.34 11.19
CA PHE A 318 -11.22 14.72 12.50
C PHE A 318 -10.06 14.93 13.47
N ALA A 319 -8.82 14.91 12.99
CA ALA A 319 -7.65 15.21 13.81
C ALA A 319 -7.68 16.63 14.36
N ASP A 320 -7.97 17.62 13.52
CA ASP A 320 -7.97 19.03 13.90
C ASP A 320 -9.01 19.30 15.04
N ILE A 321 -10.21 18.74 14.95
CA ILE A 321 -11.24 18.91 15.98
C ILE A 321 -10.99 18.09 17.24
N SER A 322 -10.26 16.98 17.15
CA SER A 322 -9.97 16.09 18.28
C SER A 322 -8.72 16.51 19.05
N LEU A 323 -7.74 17.09 18.38
CA LEU A 323 -6.46 17.46 18.99
C LEU A 323 -6.61 18.62 19.96
N LYS A 324 -7.32 19.67 19.55
CA LYS A 324 -7.46 20.92 20.33
C LYS A 324 -7.99 20.71 21.75
N PRO A 325 -9.08 19.96 22.01
CA PRO A 325 -9.59 19.74 23.37
C PRO A 325 -8.59 19.06 24.30
N VAL A 326 -7.73 18.21 23.77
CA VAL A 326 -6.69 17.53 24.55
C VAL A 326 -5.51 18.47 24.83
N MET A 327 -5.09 19.27 23.83
CA MET A 327 -4.01 20.24 24.02
C MET A 327 -4.38 21.33 25.01
N ASP A 328 -5.63 21.76 25.03
CA ASP A 328 -6.17 22.76 25.96
C ASP A 328 -6.59 22.17 27.32
N ASP A 329 -6.28 20.91 27.62
CA ASP A 329 -6.62 20.20 28.87
C ASP A 329 -8.13 20.14 29.22
N ILE A 330 -9.00 20.35 28.24
CA ILE A 330 -10.46 20.10 28.37
C ILE A 330 -10.70 18.60 28.55
N ILE A 331 -9.96 17.77 27.75
CA ILE A 331 -9.87 16.32 27.92
C ILE A 331 -8.46 16.01 28.43
N ARG A 332 -8.36 15.42 29.63
CA ARG A 332 -7.08 15.12 30.27
C ARG A 332 -6.71 13.66 30.15
N PHE A 333 -5.46 13.39 29.78
CA PHE A 333 -4.90 12.05 29.81
C PHE A 333 -4.30 11.73 31.19
N VAL A 334 -4.54 10.51 31.66
CA VAL A 334 -3.93 9.98 32.89
C VAL A 334 -3.29 8.64 32.55
N PRO A 335 -1.95 8.55 32.65
CA PRO A 335 -0.98 9.60 32.94
C PRO A 335 -0.76 10.58 31.78
N GLU A 336 -0.38 11.81 32.10
CA GLU A 336 -0.22 12.92 31.17
C GLU A 336 0.78 12.67 30.03
N LYS A 337 1.79 11.80 30.25
CA LYS A 337 2.81 11.45 29.25
C LYS A 337 2.22 11.01 27.90
N TYR A 338 1.01 10.43 27.88
CA TYR A 338 0.35 10.01 26.65
C TYR A 338 -0.21 11.16 25.80
N LYS A 339 -0.29 12.38 26.36
CA LYS A 339 -0.70 13.58 25.62
C LYS A 339 0.26 13.88 24.45
N SER A 340 1.55 13.69 24.64
CA SER A 340 2.54 13.86 23.56
C SER A 340 2.42 12.81 22.46
N THR A 341 2.20 11.55 22.82
CA THR A 341 1.98 10.46 21.85
C THR A 341 0.71 10.70 21.02
N TYR A 342 -0.39 11.10 21.69
CA TYR A 342 -1.64 11.46 21.03
C TYR A 342 -1.47 12.61 20.02
N ARG A 343 -0.73 13.66 20.44
CA ARG A 343 -0.44 14.81 19.56
C ARG A 343 0.33 14.37 18.32
N VAL A 344 1.45 13.67 18.50
CA VAL A 344 2.30 13.23 17.38
C VAL A 344 1.51 12.37 16.40
N TRP A 345 0.65 11.48 16.90
CA TRP A 345 -0.19 10.66 16.04
C TRP A 345 -1.17 11.50 15.21
N LEU A 346 -1.94 12.40 15.85
CA LEU A 346 -2.94 13.19 15.14
C LEU A 346 -2.34 14.24 14.20
N GLU A 347 -1.19 14.82 14.52
CA GLU A 347 -0.47 15.76 13.65
C GLU A 347 0.04 15.09 12.37
N ASN A 348 0.32 13.78 12.40
CA ASN A 348 0.86 13.00 11.28
C ASN A 348 -0.15 12.01 10.68
N ILE A 349 -1.44 12.12 11.05
CA ILE A 349 -2.44 11.16 10.59
C ILE A 349 -2.63 11.23 9.07
N GLN A 350 -2.71 10.05 8.45
CA GLN A 350 -2.99 9.91 7.04
C GLN A 350 -4.48 9.60 6.83
N ASP A 351 -4.97 9.84 5.61
CA ASP A 351 -6.34 9.48 5.24
C ASP A 351 -6.56 7.97 5.42
N TRP A 352 -7.65 7.61 6.06
CA TRP A 352 -7.95 6.22 6.38
C TRP A 352 -8.59 5.50 5.19
N CYS A 353 -7.90 4.46 4.67
CA CYS A 353 -8.47 3.56 3.67
C CYS A 353 -9.50 2.65 4.32
N ILE A 354 -10.79 2.86 4.00
CA ILE A 354 -11.91 2.11 4.59
C ILE A 354 -12.43 0.98 3.71
N SER A 355 -12.03 0.91 2.45
CA SER A 355 -12.45 -0.16 1.55
C SER A 355 -11.56 -1.38 1.65
N ARG A 356 -12.17 -2.55 1.55
CA ARG A 356 -11.52 -3.85 1.47
C ARG A 356 -12.17 -4.66 0.35
N GLN A 357 -11.40 -5.47 -0.35
CA GLN A 357 -11.88 -6.35 -1.41
C GLN A 357 -12.34 -7.71 -0.84
N LEU A 358 -13.07 -7.62 0.26
CA LEU A 358 -13.63 -8.76 0.98
C LEU A 358 -15.10 -8.95 0.65
N TRP A 359 -15.57 -10.19 0.71
CA TRP A 359 -16.99 -10.51 0.56
C TRP A 359 -17.74 -10.45 1.89
N TRP A 360 -17.03 -10.76 2.99
CA TRP A 360 -17.58 -10.71 4.33
C TRP A 360 -17.41 -9.33 4.97
N GLY A 361 -18.51 -8.63 5.20
CA GLY A 361 -18.54 -7.31 5.80
C GLY A 361 -19.63 -6.41 5.23
N HIS A 362 -19.69 -5.17 5.71
CA HIS A 362 -20.60 -4.17 5.18
C HIS A 362 -20.24 -3.79 3.75
N ARG A 363 -21.22 -3.84 2.87
CA ARG A 363 -21.05 -3.41 1.49
C ARG A 363 -21.06 -1.88 1.41
N ILE A 364 -20.06 -1.29 0.77
CA ILE A 364 -20.04 0.16 0.49
C ILE A 364 -21.26 0.51 -0.38
N PRO A 365 -22.07 1.52 0.03
CA PRO A 365 -23.32 1.87 -0.65
C PRO A 365 -23.07 2.76 -1.88
N ALA A 366 -22.17 2.31 -2.75
CA ALA A 366 -21.81 2.96 -4.01
C ALA A 366 -22.40 2.18 -5.19
N TYR A 367 -23.09 2.91 -6.07
CA TYR A 367 -23.75 2.37 -7.26
C TYR A 367 -23.07 2.95 -8.49
N TYR A 368 -22.59 2.06 -9.34
CA TYR A 368 -21.88 2.42 -10.57
C TYR A 368 -22.85 2.37 -11.75
N TYR A 369 -22.78 3.38 -12.60
CA TYR A 369 -23.60 3.46 -13.80
C TYR A 369 -22.81 4.08 -14.95
N ARG A 370 -23.25 3.82 -16.17
CA ARG A 370 -22.73 4.47 -17.37
C ARG A 370 -23.62 5.66 -17.72
N ASN A 371 -23.04 6.85 -17.66
CA ASN A 371 -23.72 8.06 -18.09
C ASN A 371 -23.87 8.02 -19.62
N PRO A 372 -25.09 8.10 -20.18
CA PRO A 372 -25.30 8.11 -21.63
C PRO A 372 -24.53 9.22 -22.37
N ALA A 373 -24.29 10.36 -21.71
CA ALA A 373 -23.53 11.47 -22.27
C ALA A 373 -21.99 11.23 -22.29
N GLN A 374 -21.48 10.28 -21.50
CA GLN A 374 -20.07 9.90 -21.42
C GLN A 374 -19.93 8.38 -21.21
N PRO A 375 -20.28 7.56 -22.20
CA PRO A 375 -20.40 6.10 -22.03
C PRO A 375 -19.08 5.38 -21.72
N GLU A 376 -17.95 5.99 -22.02
CA GLU A 376 -16.59 5.50 -21.68
C GLU A 376 -16.21 5.74 -20.21
N LYS A 377 -16.94 6.59 -19.49
CA LYS A 377 -16.65 6.87 -18.06
C LYS A 377 -17.68 6.21 -17.18
N GLU A 378 -17.21 5.36 -16.29
CA GLU A 378 -18.01 4.87 -15.18
C GLU A 378 -18.25 6.00 -14.17
N ALA A 379 -19.52 6.32 -13.93
CA ALA A 379 -19.93 7.25 -12.90
C ALA A 379 -20.36 6.51 -11.63
N VAL A 380 -20.25 7.16 -10.49
CA VAL A 380 -20.63 6.60 -9.19
C VAL A 380 -21.59 7.52 -8.45
N VAL A 381 -22.61 6.92 -7.85
CA VAL A 381 -23.52 7.60 -6.92
C VAL A 381 -23.55 6.84 -5.60
N VAL A 382 -23.50 7.58 -4.50
CA VAL A 382 -23.60 7.01 -3.14
C VAL A 382 -25.03 7.23 -2.62
N ALA A 383 -25.66 6.14 -2.20
CA ALA A 383 -27.04 6.18 -1.70
C ALA A 383 -27.32 4.99 -0.78
N ALA A 384 -28.22 5.17 0.20
CA ALA A 384 -28.57 4.15 1.17
C ALA A 384 -29.30 2.92 0.57
N SER A 385 -29.86 3.05 -0.65
CA SER A 385 -30.52 1.95 -1.35
C SER A 385 -30.45 2.16 -2.88
N LYS A 386 -30.66 1.09 -3.63
CA LYS A 386 -30.73 1.14 -5.11
C LYS A 386 -31.84 2.10 -5.60
N ALA A 387 -32.98 2.15 -4.92
CA ALA A 387 -34.06 3.06 -5.29
C ALA A 387 -33.61 4.53 -5.16
N LYS A 388 -33.00 4.91 -4.01
CA LYS A 388 -32.43 6.24 -3.82
C LYS A 388 -31.28 6.56 -4.78
N ALA A 389 -30.50 5.55 -5.18
CA ALA A 389 -29.46 5.74 -6.18
C ALA A 389 -30.05 6.11 -7.55
N LEU A 390 -31.10 5.41 -7.98
CA LEU A 390 -31.81 5.71 -9.21
C LEU A 390 -32.44 7.12 -9.20
N GLU A 391 -33.06 7.52 -8.09
CA GLU A 391 -33.58 8.89 -7.93
C GLU A 391 -32.46 9.95 -8.09
N LYS A 392 -31.29 9.71 -7.48
CA LYS A 392 -30.13 10.62 -7.62
C LYS A 392 -29.61 10.67 -9.07
N VAL A 393 -29.53 9.53 -9.78
CA VAL A 393 -29.11 9.49 -11.19
C VAL A 393 -30.06 10.27 -12.07
N HIS A 394 -31.38 10.06 -11.94
CA HIS A 394 -32.39 10.80 -12.71
C HIS A 394 -32.43 12.30 -12.40
N ALA A 395 -31.92 12.73 -11.27
CA ALA A 395 -31.80 14.15 -10.93
C ALA A 395 -30.55 14.81 -11.52
N ILE A 396 -29.59 14.02 -12.00
CA ILE A 396 -28.33 14.49 -12.63
C ILE A 396 -28.49 14.54 -14.16
N GLU A 397 -29.36 13.68 -14.73
CA GLU A 397 -29.75 13.70 -16.16
C GLU A 397 -30.73 14.83 -16.45
#